data_de7af4d4ea1d6e0aa2c713cecbe8de8c
#
_entry.id   de7af4d4ea1d6e0aa2c713cecbe8de8c
#
_cell.length_a   1.000
_cell.length_b   1.000
_cell.length_c   1.000
_cell.angle_alpha   90.00
_cell.angle_beta   90.00
_cell.angle_gamma   90.00
#
_symmetry.space_group_name_H-M   'P 1'
#
loop_
_entity.id
_entity.type
_entity.pdbx_description
1 polymer ?
#
loop_
_entity_poly.entity_id
_entity_poly.type
_entity_poly.pdbx_seq_one_letter_code
_entity_poly.pdbx_strand_id
1 'polypeptide(L)'
;HNIIPDHAELELNTRFYDDRVKARVLAAIERVARAEVAASGIDEEPAFEYYGHGDLLDNDKAVHDTVRATFDEVFGEQSITAEAKTVSEDFPVIGQAFGKPYFFWLVGCTPHDVWDKAVAEDRVLEDVPVNHMPTFLPEYEPTITSAAKSGAAAVLTYLAR
;
A
#
# COMPACT_ATOMS: atom_id res chain seq x y z
N HIS A 1 -22.55 2.84 33.45
CA HIS A 1 -21.28 2.05 33.44
C HIS A 1 -21.30 0.87 34.43
N ASN A 2 -22.46 0.30 34.69
CA ASN A 2 -22.63 -0.82 35.61
C ASN A 2 -23.31 -2.05 34.94
N ILE A 3 -23.37 -2.07 33.62
CA ILE A 3 -23.91 -3.17 32.83
C ILE A 3 -22.73 -3.85 32.13
N ILE A 4 -22.64 -5.16 32.28
CA ILE A 4 -21.70 -6.01 31.55
C ILE A 4 -22.30 -6.24 30.17
N PRO A 5 -21.56 -5.94 29.07
CA PRO A 5 -22.05 -6.24 27.75
C PRO A 5 -22.21 -7.75 27.51
N ASP A 6 -23.14 -8.13 26.67
CA ASP A 6 -23.35 -9.52 26.28
C ASP A 6 -22.40 -9.98 25.17
N HIS A 7 -21.80 -9.05 24.42
CA HIS A 7 -20.78 -9.33 23.41
C HIS A 7 -19.77 -8.19 23.29
N ALA A 8 -18.64 -8.50 22.71
CA ALA A 8 -17.62 -7.52 22.29
C ALA A 8 -17.11 -7.91 20.90
N GLU A 9 -16.89 -6.91 20.06
CA GLU A 9 -16.34 -7.07 18.72
C GLU A 9 -15.01 -6.32 18.60
N LEU A 10 -14.00 -6.96 17.99
CA LEU A 10 -12.70 -6.36 17.72
C LEU A 10 -12.46 -6.39 16.21
N GLU A 11 -12.35 -5.21 15.62
CA GLU A 11 -11.94 -5.05 14.24
C GLU A 11 -10.43 -4.82 14.17
N LEU A 12 -9.73 -5.65 13.39
CA LEU A 12 -8.28 -5.58 13.23
C LEU A 12 -7.93 -5.36 11.77
N ASN A 13 -7.15 -4.32 11.49
CA ASN A 13 -6.56 -4.09 10.19
C ASN A 13 -5.07 -4.45 10.24
N THR A 14 -4.67 -5.45 9.44
CA THR A 14 -3.30 -5.97 9.43
C THR A 14 -2.67 -5.79 8.06
N ARG A 15 -1.35 -5.52 8.04
CA ARG A 15 -0.58 -5.32 6.81
C ARG A 15 0.66 -6.19 6.84
N PHE A 16 0.98 -6.82 5.71
CA PHE A 16 2.07 -7.80 5.64
C PHE A 16 2.86 -7.63 4.34
N TYR A 17 4.16 -7.92 4.40
CA TYR A 17 5.04 -8.01 3.24
C TYR A 17 5.46 -9.48 2.95
N ASP A 18 4.92 -10.45 3.68
CA ASP A 18 5.23 -11.87 3.53
C ASP A 18 4.04 -12.71 3.96
N ASP A 19 3.57 -13.61 3.10
CA ASP A 19 2.40 -14.47 3.37
C ASP A 19 2.62 -15.45 4.52
N ARG A 20 3.87 -15.87 4.76
CA ARG A 20 4.18 -16.75 5.91
C ARG A 20 4.06 -15.98 7.23
N VAL A 21 4.46 -14.70 7.22
CA VAL A 21 4.26 -13.82 8.38
C VAL A 21 2.78 -13.58 8.59
N LYS A 22 2.02 -13.30 7.53
CA LYS A 22 0.55 -13.16 7.56
C LYS A 22 -0.10 -14.38 8.23
N ALA A 23 0.18 -15.57 7.73
CA ALA A 23 -0.40 -16.81 8.27
C ALA A 23 -0.06 -17.02 9.75
N ARG A 24 1.18 -16.75 10.16
CA ARG A 24 1.61 -16.85 11.56
C ARG A 24 0.92 -15.85 12.48
N VAL A 25 0.75 -14.60 12.03
CA VAL A 25 0.12 -13.56 12.83
C VAL A 25 -1.37 -13.83 12.98
N LEU A 26 -2.07 -14.20 11.90
CA LEU A 26 -3.50 -14.55 11.97
C LEU A 26 -3.73 -15.74 12.92
N ALA A 27 -2.96 -16.81 12.80
CA ALA A 27 -3.04 -17.94 13.71
C ALA A 27 -2.71 -17.57 15.17
N ALA A 28 -1.81 -16.60 15.39
CA ALA A 28 -1.50 -16.12 16.73
C ALA A 28 -2.65 -15.28 17.32
N ILE A 29 -3.31 -14.45 16.51
CA ILE A 29 -4.50 -13.69 16.94
C ILE A 29 -5.60 -14.63 17.39
N GLU A 30 -5.95 -15.64 16.59
CA GLU A 30 -6.95 -16.62 16.97
C GLU A 30 -6.59 -17.36 18.26
N ARG A 31 -5.34 -17.82 18.37
CA ARG A 31 -4.87 -18.54 19.55
C ARG A 31 -4.94 -17.69 20.81
N VAL A 32 -4.56 -16.41 20.74
CA VAL A 32 -4.64 -15.48 21.88
C VAL A 32 -6.08 -15.22 22.26
N ALA A 33 -6.96 -14.92 21.30
CA ALA A 33 -8.37 -14.66 21.57
C ALA A 33 -9.05 -15.88 22.25
N ARG A 34 -8.81 -17.10 21.75
CA ARG A 34 -9.33 -18.34 22.37
C ARG A 34 -8.80 -18.53 23.80
N ALA A 35 -7.53 -18.24 24.04
CA ALA A 35 -6.93 -18.38 25.35
C ALA A 35 -7.51 -17.38 26.36
N GLU A 36 -7.78 -16.14 25.95
CA GLU A 36 -8.38 -15.11 26.81
C GLU A 36 -9.84 -15.42 27.15
N VAL A 37 -10.62 -15.92 26.18
CA VAL A 37 -11.99 -16.37 26.40
C VAL A 37 -12.01 -17.53 27.41
N ALA A 38 -11.15 -18.52 27.21
CA ALA A 38 -11.06 -19.67 28.16
C ALA A 38 -10.60 -19.22 29.54
N ALA A 39 -9.64 -18.29 29.64
CA ALA A 39 -9.17 -17.73 30.92
C ALA A 39 -10.27 -16.96 31.67
N SER A 40 -11.21 -16.37 30.94
CA SER A 40 -12.38 -15.67 31.51
C SER A 40 -13.49 -16.60 32.00
N GLY A 41 -13.35 -17.90 31.79
CA GLY A 41 -14.37 -18.92 32.21
C GLY A 41 -15.60 -18.88 31.32
N ILE A 42 -15.50 -18.41 30.10
CA ILE A 42 -16.57 -18.42 29.11
C ILE A 42 -16.43 -19.69 28.27
N ASP A 43 -17.51 -20.48 28.19
CA ASP A 43 -17.53 -21.73 27.42
C ASP A 43 -17.80 -21.54 25.93
N GLU A 44 -18.19 -20.32 25.53
CA GLU A 44 -18.50 -19.98 24.14
C GLU A 44 -17.23 -19.67 23.34
N GLU A 45 -17.08 -20.28 22.17
CA GLU A 45 -15.94 -20.05 21.29
C GLU A 45 -16.05 -18.69 20.59
N PRO A 46 -14.96 -17.91 20.48
CA PRO A 46 -14.97 -16.67 19.74
C PRO A 46 -15.12 -16.93 18.23
N ALA A 47 -15.96 -16.16 17.57
CA ALA A 47 -16.10 -16.18 16.12
C ALA A 47 -15.01 -15.35 15.45
N PHE A 48 -14.54 -15.81 14.29
CA PHE A 48 -13.56 -15.08 13.48
C PHE A 48 -14.10 -14.90 12.07
N GLU A 49 -14.14 -13.67 11.61
CA GLU A 49 -14.50 -13.31 10.25
C GLU A 49 -13.33 -12.61 9.57
N TYR A 50 -12.97 -13.04 8.36
CA TYR A 50 -11.91 -12.44 7.55
C TYR A 50 -12.52 -11.80 6.31
N TYR A 51 -12.39 -10.50 6.18
CA TYR A 51 -12.94 -9.73 5.07
C TYR A 51 -11.95 -8.65 4.59
N GLY A 52 -12.21 -8.08 3.43
CA GLY A 52 -11.46 -6.95 2.92
C GLY A 52 -9.97 -7.25 2.73
N HIS A 53 -9.62 -8.37 2.08
CA HIS A 53 -8.23 -8.71 1.83
C HIS A 53 -7.75 -8.20 0.47
N GLY A 54 -6.48 -7.78 0.41
CA GLY A 54 -5.73 -7.50 -0.80
C GLY A 54 -4.47 -8.36 -0.85
N ASP A 55 -4.06 -8.71 -2.06
CA ASP A 55 -2.82 -9.46 -2.28
C ASP A 55 -1.59 -8.55 -2.13
N LEU A 56 -0.43 -9.16 -1.87
CA LEU A 56 0.83 -8.45 -1.85
C LEU A 56 1.12 -7.86 -3.24
N LEU A 57 1.34 -6.54 -3.29
CA LEU A 57 1.90 -5.90 -4.46
C LEU A 57 3.42 -6.04 -4.39
N ASP A 58 3.95 -6.92 -5.23
CA ASP A 58 5.39 -7.13 -5.39
C ASP A 58 5.74 -7.03 -6.88
N ASN A 59 6.51 -6.02 -7.24
CA ASN A 59 6.89 -5.76 -8.61
C ASN A 59 7.79 -6.88 -9.15
N ASP A 60 7.51 -7.36 -10.36
CA ASP A 60 8.43 -8.27 -11.04
C ASP A 60 9.79 -7.58 -11.25
N LYS A 61 10.84 -8.21 -10.73
CA LYS A 61 12.18 -7.63 -10.75
C LYS A 61 12.70 -7.35 -12.17
N ALA A 62 12.45 -8.23 -13.12
CA ALA A 62 12.96 -8.07 -14.48
C ALA A 62 12.22 -6.92 -15.19
N VAL A 63 10.91 -6.79 -14.99
CA VAL A 63 10.11 -5.68 -15.52
C VAL A 63 10.53 -4.38 -14.84
N HIS A 64 10.66 -4.38 -13.52
CA HIS A 64 11.16 -3.23 -12.77
C HIS A 64 12.49 -2.73 -13.31
N ASP A 65 13.51 -3.59 -13.38
CA ASP A 65 14.86 -3.18 -13.79
C ASP A 65 14.88 -2.61 -15.21
N THR A 66 14.07 -3.19 -16.11
CA THR A 66 13.97 -2.75 -17.50
C THR A 66 13.29 -1.39 -17.61
N VAL A 67 12.15 -1.18 -16.97
CA VAL A 67 11.42 0.10 -17.01
C VAL A 67 12.15 1.18 -16.21
N ARG A 68 12.77 0.81 -15.08
CA ARG A 68 13.54 1.72 -14.26
C ARG A 68 14.71 2.35 -15.03
N ALA A 69 15.43 1.56 -15.83
CA ALA A 69 16.51 2.11 -16.67
C ALA A 69 16.00 3.21 -17.62
N THR A 70 14.83 2.99 -18.25
CA THR A 70 14.20 4.01 -19.09
C THR A 70 13.75 5.22 -18.28
N PHE A 71 13.21 5.03 -17.08
CA PHE A 71 12.82 6.15 -16.23
C PHE A 71 14.02 6.99 -15.78
N ASP A 72 15.15 6.36 -15.49
CA ASP A 72 16.39 7.06 -15.14
C ASP A 72 16.90 7.93 -16.30
N GLU A 73 16.76 7.46 -17.55
CA GLU A 73 17.09 8.26 -18.74
C GLU A 73 16.12 9.43 -18.96
N VAL A 74 14.81 9.21 -18.74
CA VAL A 74 13.76 10.21 -19.02
C VAL A 74 13.64 11.25 -17.92
N PHE A 75 13.78 10.86 -16.65
CA PHE A 75 13.50 11.68 -15.49
C PHE A 75 14.74 12.05 -14.67
N GLY A 76 15.89 11.40 -14.92
CA GLY A 76 17.13 11.67 -14.18
C GLY A 76 16.96 11.49 -12.67
N GLU A 77 17.36 12.49 -11.89
CA GLU A 77 17.30 12.49 -10.43
C GLU A 77 15.87 12.42 -9.86
N GLN A 78 14.85 12.69 -10.66
CA GLN A 78 13.45 12.55 -10.26
C GLN A 78 12.97 11.09 -10.27
N SER A 79 13.71 10.19 -10.91
CA SER A 79 13.47 8.75 -10.87
C SER A 79 14.09 8.17 -9.60
N ILE A 80 13.28 7.91 -8.60
CA ILE A 80 13.73 7.40 -7.30
C ILE A 80 13.13 6.04 -7.00
N THR A 81 13.79 5.27 -6.14
CA THR A 81 13.23 4.03 -5.59
C THR A 81 12.34 4.39 -4.41
N ALA A 82 11.06 4.06 -4.51
CA ALA A 82 10.13 4.23 -3.39
C ALA A 82 10.42 3.19 -2.29
N GLU A 83 10.30 3.62 -1.05
CA GLU A 83 10.29 2.70 0.09
C GLU A 83 9.01 1.86 0.08
N ALA A 84 9.08 0.68 0.72
CA ALA A 84 7.92 -0.18 0.89
C ALA A 84 6.81 0.55 1.66
N LYS A 85 5.59 0.46 1.17
CA LYS A 85 4.41 1.12 1.74
C LYS A 85 3.44 0.10 2.32
N THR A 86 2.83 0.42 3.45
CA THR A 86 1.79 -0.41 4.09
C THR A 86 0.37 -0.07 3.62
N VAL A 87 0.24 0.46 2.42
CA VAL A 87 -1.05 0.75 1.79
C VAL A 87 -1.60 -0.50 1.10
N SER A 88 -2.91 -0.54 0.87
CA SER A 88 -3.54 -1.57 0.03
C SER A 88 -3.62 -1.08 -1.40
N GLU A 89 -3.44 -2.03 -2.32
CA GLU A 89 -3.55 -1.81 -3.75
C GLU A 89 -4.10 -3.08 -4.40
N ASP A 90 -5.03 -2.97 -5.31
CA ASP A 90 -5.64 -4.10 -6.03
C ASP A 90 -5.04 -4.33 -7.42
N PHE A 91 -4.09 -3.50 -7.84
CA PHE A 91 -3.38 -3.63 -9.11
C PHE A 91 -2.78 -5.02 -9.37
N PRO A 92 -2.24 -5.76 -8.37
CA PRO A 92 -1.69 -7.10 -8.57
C PRO A 92 -2.68 -8.09 -9.18
N VAL A 93 -3.98 -7.94 -8.91
CA VAL A 93 -5.05 -8.80 -9.42
C VAL A 93 -5.05 -8.88 -10.95
N ILE A 94 -4.71 -7.78 -11.63
CA ILE A 94 -4.64 -7.73 -13.09
C ILE A 94 -3.52 -8.65 -13.60
N GLY A 95 -2.31 -8.51 -13.06
CA GLY A 95 -1.18 -9.34 -13.44
C GLY A 95 -1.41 -10.82 -13.13
N GLN A 96 -1.94 -11.11 -11.96
CA GLN A 96 -2.26 -12.46 -11.50
C GLN A 96 -3.33 -13.13 -12.38
N ALA A 97 -4.42 -12.44 -12.68
CA ALA A 97 -5.51 -12.96 -13.50
C ALA A 97 -5.04 -13.38 -14.92
N PHE A 98 -4.06 -12.67 -15.47
CA PHE A 98 -3.50 -12.96 -16.79
C PHE A 98 -2.20 -13.79 -16.74
N GLY A 99 -1.70 -14.14 -15.56
CA GLY A 99 -0.42 -14.84 -15.38
C GLY A 99 0.74 -14.06 -16.01
N LYS A 100 0.73 -12.73 -15.88
CA LYS A 100 1.73 -11.84 -16.46
C LYS A 100 2.50 -11.10 -15.37
N PRO A 101 3.82 -10.89 -15.55
CA PRO A 101 4.59 -10.02 -14.68
C PRO A 101 4.08 -8.59 -14.81
N TYR A 102 4.20 -7.83 -13.74
CA TYR A 102 3.74 -6.44 -13.69
C TYR A 102 4.74 -5.53 -12.97
N PHE A 103 4.59 -4.24 -13.20
CA PHE A 103 5.32 -3.20 -12.53
C PHE A 103 4.38 -2.04 -12.19
N PHE A 104 4.34 -1.71 -10.92
CA PHE A 104 3.58 -0.59 -10.37
C PHE A 104 4.55 0.50 -9.92
N TRP A 105 4.26 1.74 -10.22
CA TRP A 105 5.06 2.90 -9.80
C TRP A 105 4.16 4.02 -9.31
N LEU A 106 4.73 4.92 -8.54
CA LEU A 106 4.07 6.10 -8.01
C LEU A 106 4.51 7.35 -8.77
N VAL A 107 3.60 8.29 -8.93
CA VAL A 107 3.88 9.62 -9.47
C VAL A 107 3.68 10.63 -8.34
N GLY A 108 4.69 11.44 -8.06
CA GLY A 108 4.58 12.54 -7.10
C GLY A 108 3.56 13.57 -7.60
N CYS A 109 2.73 14.05 -6.70
CA CYS A 109 1.65 14.99 -7.03
C CYS A 109 1.50 16.15 -6.04
N THR A 110 2.28 16.16 -4.98
CA THR A 110 2.32 17.27 -4.02
C THR A 110 3.15 18.42 -4.60
N PRO A 111 2.68 19.69 -4.53
CA PRO A 111 3.50 20.84 -4.91
C PRO A 111 4.84 20.85 -4.18
N HIS A 112 5.92 21.18 -4.90
CA HIS A 112 7.28 21.11 -4.36
C HIS A 112 7.48 22.02 -3.14
N ASP A 113 6.92 23.22 -3.16
CA ASP A 113 7.01 24.16 -2.05
C ASP A 113 6.31 23.66 -0.77
N VAL A 114 5.18 22.97 -0.94
CA VAL A 114 4.45 22.35 0.18
C VAL A 114 5.26 21.19 0.76
N TRP A 115 5.79 20.34 -0.12
CA TRP A 115 6.60 19.19 0.28
C TRP A 115 7.88 19.61 0.98
N ASP A 116 8.67 20.49 0.35
CA ASP A 116 9.97 20.92 0.85
C ASP A 116 9.84 21.64 2.21
N LYS A 117 8.81 22.45 2.37
CA LYS A 117 8.50 23.08 3.65
C LYS A 117 8.18 22.05 4.72
N ALA A 118 7.29 21.12 4.42
CA ALA A 118 6.87 20.09 5.38
C ALA A 118 8.04 19.19 5.80
N VAL A 119 8.92 18.85 4.85
CA VAL A 119 10.17 18.10 5.14
C VAL A 119 11.10 18.90 6.03
N ALA A 120 11.31 20.18 5.74
CA ALA A 120 12.21 21.04 6.53
C ALA A 120 11.71 21.25 7.97
N GLU A 121 10.40 21.21 8.17
CA GLU A 121 9.75 21.40 9.48
C GLU A 121 9.45 20.06 10.20
N ASP A 122 9.81 18.90 9.61
CA ASP A 122 9.50 17.54 10.10
C ASP A 122 7.99 17.34 10.34
N ARG A 123 7.17 17.83 9.41
CA ARG A 123 5.71 17.89 9.52
C ARG A 123 4.97 17.28 8.32
N VAL A 124 5.61 16.34 7.62
CA VAL A 124 5.02 15.72 6.40
C VAL A 124 3.68 15.06 6.69
N LEU A 125 3.54 14.38 7.83
CA LEU A 125 2.31 13.66 8.19
C LEU A 125 1.16 14.60 8.57
N GLU A 126 1.46 15.81 9.03
CA GLU A 126 0.47 16.80 9.44
C GLU A 126 0.07 17.75 8.31
N ASP A 127 1.05 18.19 7.51
CA ASP A 127 0.88 19.30 6.58
C ASP A 127 0.70 18.87 5.12
N VAL A 128 1.05 17.62 4.77
CA VAL A 128 0.86 17.12 3.40
C VAL A 128 -0.40 16.25 3.32
N PRO A 129 -1.46 16.72 2.62
CA PRO A 129 -2.66 15.92 2.42
C PRO A 129 -2.36 14.65 1.62
N VAL A 130 -2.93 13.53 2.05
CA VAL A 130 -2.79 12.23 1.38
C VAL A 130 -4.11 11.77 0.75
N ASN A 131 -4.06 10.73 -0.07
CA ASN A 131 -5.22 10.11 -0.68
C ASN A 131 -6.34 9.89 0.34
N HIS A 132 -7.59 10.05 -0.07
CA HIS A 132 -8.80 9.95 0.75
C HIS A 132 -9.03 11.11 1.74
N MET A 133 -8.13 12.10 1.82
CA MET A 133 -8.41 13.33 2.55
C MET A 133 -9.22 14.31 1.68
N PRO A 134 -10.20 15.04 2.25
CA PRO A 134 -10.99 16.02 1.49
C PRO A 134 -10.17 17.23 1.00
N THR A 135 -8.98 17.41 1.56
CA THR A 135 -8.02 18.45 1.20
C THR A 135 -6.96 17.99 0.21
N PHE A 136 -6.97 16.70 -0.18
CA PHE A 136 -6.01 16.16 -1.16
C PHE A 136 -6.26 16.80 -2.54
N LEU A 137 -5.33 17.60 -2.98
CA LEU A 137 -5.35 18.27 -4.27
C LEU A 137 -4.01 18.12 -4.97
N PRO A 138 -3.89 17.22 -5.95
CA PRO A 138 -2.68 17.09 -6.76
C PRO A 138 -2.37 18.37 -7.53
N GLU A 139 -1.08 18.71 -7.66
CA GLU A 139 -0.66 19.77 -8.55
C GLU A 139 -0.95 19.36 -10.01
N TYR A 140 -1.79 20.13 -10.69
CA TYR A 140 -2.44 19.71 -11.93
C TYR A 140 -1.46 19.38 -13.06
N GLU A 141 -0.72 20.38 -13.54
CA GLU A 141 0.07 20.22 -14.77
C GLU A 141 1.29 19.30 -14.60
N PRO A 142 2.15 19.48 -13.60
CA PRO A 142 3.30 18.61 -13.42
C PRO A 142 2.91 17.15 -13.23
N THR A 143 1.83 16.89 -12.48
CA THR A 143 1.34 15.53 -12.22
C THR A 143 0.88 14.84 -13.50
N ILE A 144 0.01 15.49 -14.30
CA ILE A 144 -0.49 14.91 -15.55
C ILE A 144 0.64 14.69 -16.54
N THR A 145 1.52 15.69 -16.69
CA THR A 145 2.67 15.59 -17.60
C THR A 145 3.60 14.44 -17.20
N SER A 146 3.93 14.31 -15.93
CA SER A 146 4.80 13.24 -15.42
C SER A 146 4.13 11.86 -15.55
N ALA A 147 2.85 11.76 -15.24
CA ALA A 147 2.09 10.51 -15.39
C ALA A 147 2.02 10.07 -16.86
N ALA A 148 1.70 10.99 -17.78
CA ALA A 148 1.63 10.69 -19.21
C ALA A 148 3.01 10.29 -19.77
N LYS A 149 4.08 11.00 -19.39
CA LYS A 149 5.44 10.67 -19.79
C LYS A 149 5.89 9.32 -19.26
N SER A 150 5.65 9.02 -17.98
CA SER A 150 6.04 7.73 -17.39
C SER A 150 5.28 6.57 -18.02
N GLY A 151 3.98 6.71 -18.27
CA GLY A 151 3.21 5.71 -19.00
C GLY A 151 3.72 5.47 -20.42
N ALA A 152 3.98 6.54 -21.17
CA ALA A 152 4.53 6.44 -22.52
C ALA A 152 5.93 5.79 -22.51
N ALA A 153 6.82 6.21 -21.61
CA ALA A 153 8.16 5.65 -21.47
C ALA A 153 8.12 4.16 -21.14
N ALA A 154 7.29 3.75 -20.18
CA ALA A 154 7.13 2.33 -19.84
C ALA A 154 6.66 1.47 -21.03
N VAL A 155 5.68 1.96 -21.81
CA VAL A 155 5.18 1.25 -23.00
C VAL A 155 6.24 1.20 -24.09
N LEU A 156 6.92 2.30 -24.38
CA LEU A 156 7.95 2.38 -25.42
C LEU A 156 9.18 1.52 -25.08
N THR A 157 9.47 1.29 -23.82
CA THR A 157 10.52 0.36 -23.38
C THR A 157 10.39 -1.04 -24.03
N TYR A 158 9.15 -1.48 -24.29
CA TYR A 158 8.87 -2.78 -24.90
C TYR A 158 8.49 -2.71 -26.38
N LEU A 159 7.88 -1.62 -26.85
CA LEU A 159 7.37 -1.53 -28.23
C LEU A 159 8.39 -0.91 -29.20
N ALA A 160 9.39 -0.17 -28.72
CA ALA A 160 10.39 0.48 -29.58
C ALA A 160 11.63 -0.40 -29.87
N ARG A 161 11.55 -1.70 -29.61
CA ARG A 161 12.63 -2.68 -29.87
C ARG A 161 12.54 -3.27 -31.25
#